data_1ade7c602df96dcabd099f172e017139
#
_entry.id   1ade7c602df96dcabd099f172e017139
#
_cell.length_a   1.000
_cell.length_b   1.000
_cell.length_c   1.000
_cell.angle_alpha   90.00
_cell.angle_beta   90.00
_cell.angle_gamma   90.00
#
_symmetry.space_group_name_H-M   'P 1'
#
loop_
_entity.id
_entity.type
_entity.pdbx_description
1 polymer ?
#
loop_
_entity_poly.entity_id
_entity_poly.type
_entity_poly.pdbx_seq_one_letter_code
_entity_poly.pdbx_strand_id
1 'polypeptide(L)'
;MRKSIAIHTNDSLDRDVATSKTNINDLDKKQHSLFEIRNVLVSELSDVICKDTDGSFDDLLSRYESIFDSAENQADKSIEKYLDSLSTLDKINFCRAVSSSKRISQEILKIMLGEDEKISPDAKGRVAYMKNHYTDAAYLAFSKAISSPRSYYSTSFQSVCEEVYTGACEYCILPIESSLDGKLMSFYSMIDKYELKINSVYVVKSADGQSFTKFALLGKSFSSGIFNASSVYLNKRNIEIRVSQTSISDSPLDSILLAARACSLRTQRIDSLPLSYNENLLGYYVVLGINHVDFKAFLTYLAFEHPQCYIVGIYSNVN
;
A
#
# COMPACT_ATOMS: atom_id res chain seq x y z
N MET A 1 -65.03 35.88 -6.10
CA MET A 1 -63.84 36.06 -6.89
C MET A 1 -62.63 35.57 -6.09
N ARG A 2 -62.42 34.26 -5.94
CA ARG A 2 -61.19 33.64 -5.40
C ARG A 2 -61.12 32.19 -5.83
N LYS A 3 -60.79 31.91 -7.10
CA LYS A 3 -60.46 30.56 -7.58
C LYS A 3 -59.82 30.61 -8.98
N SER A 4 -58.70 31.29 -9.16
CA SER A 4 -58.04 31.22 -10.47
C SER A 4 -56.53 31.50 -10.48
N ILE A 5 -55.86 31.50 -9.32
CA ILE A 5 -54.42 31.81 -9.26
C ILE A 5 -53.57 30.57 -8.91
N ALA A 6 -54.15 29.45 -8.42
CA ALA A 6 -53.38 28.32 -7.92
C ALA A 6 -53.02 27.23 -8.96
N ILE A 7 -53.51 27.28 -10.21
CA ILE A 7 -53.31 26.22 -11.20
C ILE A 7 -52.12 26.52 -12.14
N HIS A 8 -51.76 27.80 -12.34
CA HIS A 8 -50.66 28.15 -13.26
C HIS A 8 -49.23 28.01 -12.70
N THR A 9 -49.07 27.88 -11.39
CA THR A 9 -47.73 27.77 -10.76
C THR A 9 -47.21 26.35 -10.70
N ASN A 10 -48.05 25.31 -10.69
CA ASN A 10 -47.60 23.92 -10.66
C ASN A 10 -47.11 23.42 -12.03
N ASP A 11 -47.75 23.80 -13.13
CA ASP A 11 -47.36 23.37 -14.46
C ASP A 11 -45.99 23.93 -14.91
N SER A 12 -45.61 25.12 -14.48
CA SER A 12 -44.30 25.70 -14.77
C SER A 12 -43.19 25.02 -13.94
N LEU A 13 -43.42 24.74 -12.67
CA LEU A 13 -42.50 24.05 -11.77
C LEU A 13 -42.25 22.59 -12.25
N ASP A 14 -43.28 21.87 -12.67
CA ASP A 14 -43.16 20.50 -13.19
C ASP A 14 -42.39 20.45 -14.52
N ARG A 15 -42.54 21.44 -15.38
CA ARG A 15 -41.75 21.58 -16.61
C ARG A 15 -40.29 21.90 -16.33
N ASP A 16 -40.01 22.80 -15.40
CA ASP A 16 -38.63 23.16 -15.02
C ASP A 16 -37.91 21.97 -14.37
N VAL A 17 -38.60 21.21 -13.54
CA VAL A 17 -38.05 19.94 -12.95
C VAL A 17 -37.81 18.87 -13.99
N ALA A 18 -38.72 18.71 -14.96
CA ALA A 18 -38.55 17.75 -16.07
C ALA A 18 -37.38 18.16 -16.96
N THR A 19 -37.23 19.43 -17.29
CA THR A 19 -36.11 19.95 -18.10
C THR A 19 -34.78 19.80 -17.37
N SER A 20 -34.75 20.05 -16.06
CA SER A 20 -33.56 19.89 -15.23
C SER A 20 -33.14 18.41 -15.13
N LYS A 21 -34.06 17.47 -14.99
CA LYS A 21 -33.77 16.02 -15.01
C LYS A 21 -33.23 15.55 -16.36
N THR A 22 -33.75 16.05 -17.48
CA THR A 22 -33.26 15.74 -18.81
C THR A 22 -31.83 16.24 -18.99
N ASN A 23 -31.52 17.46 -18.56
CA ASN A 23 -30.19 18.03 -18.63
C ASN A 23 -29.17 17.26 -17.76
N ILE A 24 -29.58 16.80 -16.57
CA ILE A 24 -28.73 15.98 -15.69
C ILE A 24 -28.40 14.64 -16.36
N ASN A 25 -29.39 13.95 -16.91
CA ASN A 25 -29.18 12.68 -17.62
C ASN A 25 -28.27 12.81 -18.85
N ASP A 26 -28.35 13.93 -19.58
CA ASP A 26 -27.47 14.20 -20.72
C ASP A 26 -26.04 14.55 -20.28
N LEU A 27 -25.87 15.22 -19.16
CA LEU A 27 -24.56 15.46 -18.53
C LEU A 27 -23.93 14.15 -18.06
N ASP A 28 -24.69 13.29 -17.38
CA ASP A 28 -24.22 11.98 -16.93
C ASP A 28 -23.77 11.10 -18.10
N LYS A 29 -24.52 11.08 -19.21
CA LYS A 29 -24.13 10.35 -20.43
C LYS A 29 -22.85 10.91 -21.05
N LYS A 30 -22.68 12.22 -21.12
CA LYS A 30 -21.45 12.85 -21.63
C LYS A 30 -20.27 12.56 -20.72
N GLN A 31 -20.46 12.59 -19.42
CA GLN A 31 -19.43 12.27 -18.44
C GLN A 31 -18.98 10.81 -18.57
N HIS A 32 -19.94 9.88 -18.73
CA HIS A 32 -19.64 8.46 -18.94
C HIS A 32 -18.87 8.23 -20.25
N SER A 33 -19.30 8.86 -21.35
CA SER A 33 -18.61 8.77 -22.65
C SER A 33 -17.18 9.32 -22.61
N LEU A 34 -16.96 10.45 -21.92
CA LEU A 34 -15.62 11.02 -21.72
C LEU A 34 -14.74 10.10 -20.88
N PHE A 35 -15.30 9.47 -19.87
CA PHE A 35 -14.57 8.50 -19.03
C PHE A 35 -14.14 7.26 -19.84
N GLU A 36 -15.01 6.73 -20.71
CA GLU A 36 -14.67 5.60 -21.59
C GLU A 36 -13.55 5.96 -22.57
N ILE A 37 -13.65 7.11 -23.24
CA ILE A 37 -12.60 7.59 -24.17
C ILE A 37 -11.27 7.74 -23.43
N ARG A 38 -11.29 8.28 -22.25
CA ARG A 38 -10.12 8.48 -21.41
C ARG A 38 -9.45 7.16 -21.02
N ASN A 39 -10.23 6.16 -20.64
CA ASN A 39 -9.74 4.81 -20.34
C ASN A 39 -9.08 4.13 -21.55
N VAL A 40 -9.66 4.31 -22.74
CA VAL A 40 -9.08 3.77 -23.98
C VAL A 40 -7.73 4.44 -24.26
N LEU A 41 -7.64 5.77 -24.17
CA LEU A 41 -6.39 6.49 -24.40
C LEU A 41 -5.29 6.10 -23.40
N VAL A 42 -5.65 5.95 -22.12
CA VAL A 42 -4.71 5.49 -21.07
C VAL A 42 -4.23 4.06 -21.35
N SER A 43 -5.12 3.18 -21.81
CA SER A 43 -4.76 1.81 -22.19
C SER A 43 -3.83 1.77 -23.40
N GLU A 44 -4.13 2.55 -24.46
CA GLU A 44 -3.29 2.65 -25.66
C GLU A 44 -1.90 3.21 -25.30
N LEU A 45 -1.83 4.24 -24.47
CA LEU A 45 -0.60 4.82 -24.00
C LEU A 45 0.25 3.81 -23.21
N SER A 46 -0.37 3.04 -22.32
CA SER A 46 0.32 1.99 -21.56
C SER A 46 0.85 0.89 -22.47
N ASP A 47 0.11 0.51 -23.53
CA ASP A 47 0.55 -0.48 -24.51
C ASP A 47 1.76 0.00 -25.29
N VAL A 48 1.80 1.28 -25.70
CA VAL A 48 2.95 1.88 -26.38
C VAL A 48 4.18 1.86 -25.47
N ILE A 49 4.04 2.32 -24.23
CA ILE A 49 5.13 2.34 -23.25
C ILE A 49 5.66 0.94 -22.97
N CYS A 50 4.77 -0.04 -22.78
CA CYS A 50 5.16 -1.41 -22.48
C CYS A 50 5.83 -2.14 -23.67
N LYS A 51 5.49 -1.78 -24.90
CA LYS A 51 6.09 -2.38 -26.11
C LYS A 51 7.49 -1.85 -26.40
N ASP A 52 7.72 -0.59 -26.13
CA ASP A 52 8.96 0.11 -26.49
C ASP A 52 10.06 0.04 -25.41
N THR A 53 9.76 -0.49 -24.23
CA THR A 53 10.76 -0.64 -23.16
C THR A 53 11.39 -2.03 -23.21
N ASP A 54 12.71 -2.12 -22.99
CA ASP A 54 13.41 -3.41 -22.76
C ASP A 54 12.97 -4.09 -21.46
N GLY A 55 11.99 -3.49 -20.75
CA GLY A 55 11.40 -3.95 -19.51
C GLY A 55 12.23 -3.59 -18.28
N SER A 56 13.19 -2.68 -18.42
CA SER A 56 13.83 -2.02 -17.27
C SER A 56 12.84 -1.09 -16.59
N PHE A 57 12.84 -1.11 -15.25
CA PHE A 57 12.00 -0.20 -14.47
C PHE A 57 12.41 1.26 -14.66
N ASP A 58 13.73 1.52 -14.73
CA ASP A 58 14.25 2.89 -14.92
C ASP A 58 13.83 3.49 -16.27
N ASP A 59 13.83 2.68 -17.34
CA ASP A 59 13.31 3.11 -18.65
C ASP A 59 11.81 3.38 -18.59
N LEU A 60 11.07 2.52 -17.90
CA LEU A 60 9.63 2.68 -17.72
C LEU A 60 9.31 3.94 -16.90
N LEU A 61 10.03 4.14 -15.81
CA LEU A 61 9.89 5.33 -14.95
C LEU A 61 10.24 6.61 -15.72
N SER A 62 11.36 6.64 -16.43
CA SER A 62 11.77 7.78 -17.26
C SER A 62 10.72 8.13 -18.31
N ARG A 63 10.10 7.14 -18.94
CA ARG A 63 9.03 7.36 -19.91
C ARG A 63 7.73 7.81 -19.24
N TYR A 64 7.40 7.25 -18.09
CA TYR A 64 6.26 7.69 -17.29
C TYR A 64 6.42 9.17 -16.92
N GLU A 65 7.55 9.54 -16.34
CA GLU A 65 7.88 10.93 -16.01
C GLU A 65 7.85 11.84 -17.26
N SER A 66 8.46 11.42 -18.38
CA SER A 66 8.45 12.20 -19.61
C SER A 66 7.06 12.45 -20.18
N ILE A 67 6.12 11.54 -19.99
CA ILE A 67 4.73 11.68 -20.46
C ILE A 67 3.97 12.65 -19.54
N PHE A 68 4.19 12.56 -18.24
CA PHE A 68 3.47 13.40 -17.27
C PHE A 68 4.14 14.75 -17.05
N ASP A 69 5.50 14.87 -17.19
CA ASP A 69 6.25 16.11 -17.01
C ASP A 69 6.40 16.90 -18.32
N SER A 70 6.46 16.23 -19.49
CA SER A 70 6.56 16.94 -20.78
C SER A 70 5.28 17.68 -21.17
N ALA A 71 4.19 17.37 -20.51
CA ALA A 71 2.96 18.15 -20.55
C ALA A 71 3.17 19.58 -20.04
N GLU A 72 4.09 19.82 -19.14
CA GLU A 72 4.42 21.17 -18.66
C GLU A 72 5.20 22.02 -19.67
N ASN A 73 5.92 21.42 -20.64
CA ASN A 73 6.93 22.12 -21.41
C ASN A 73 6.74 22.26 -22.92
N GLN A 74 5.87 21.50 -23.60
CA GLN A 74 5.89 21.47 -25.09
C GLN A 74 4.56 21.27 -25.81
N ALA A 75 3.40 21.41 -25.23
CA ALA A 75 2.18 21.08 -25.94
C ALA A 75 1.32 22.28 -26.35
N ASP A 76 0.67 22.13 -27.49
CA ASP A 76 -0.52 22.87 -27.85
C ASP A 76 -1.42 22.99 -26.59
N LYS A 77 -1.77 24.20 -26.18
CA LYS A 77 -2.49 24.51 -24.93
C LYS A 77 -3.71 23.64 -24.63
N SER A 78 -4.22 22.94 -25.63
CA SER A 78 -5.32 21.98 -25.51
C SER A 78 -4.91 20.65 -24.90
N ILE A 79 -3.71 20.14 -25.21
CA ILE A 79 -3.16 18.89 -24.68
C ILE A 79 -2.57 19.12 -23.28
N GLU A 80 -1.90 20.25 -23.05
CA GLU A 80 -1.42 20.70 -21.74
C GLU A 80 -2.54 20.72 -20.70
N LYS A 81 -3.67 21.32 -21.05
CA LYS A 81 -4.84 21.39 -20.19
C LYS A 81 -5.50 20.04 -19.93
N TYR A 82 -5.28 19.07 -20.84
CA TYR A 82 -5.78 17.70 -20.70
C TYR A 82 -4.89 16.85 -19.80
N LEU A 83 -3.57 17.01 -19.87
CA LEU A 83 -2.58 16.26 -19.08
C LEU A 83 -2.46 16.79 -17.65
N ASP A 84 -2.54 18.12 -17.45
CA ASP A 84 -2.69 18.75 -16.12
C ASP A 84 -3.96 18.28 -15.39
N SER A 85 -4.93 17.75 -16.13
CA SER A 85 -6.16 17.22 -15.57
C SER A 85 -6.12 15.71 -15.27
N LEU A 86 -4.99 15.02 -15.49
CA LEU A 86 -4.88 13.60 -15.16
C LEU A 86 -4.99 13.41 -13.65
N SER A 87 -6.16 13.00 -13.26
CA SER A 87 -6.47 12.72 -11.86
C SER A 87 -5.70 11.49 -11.36
N THR A 88 -5.56 11.36 -10.06
CA THR A 88 -5.06 10.13 -9.43
C THR A 88 -5.74 8.86 -9.98
N LEU A 89 -7.02 8.94 -10.35
CA LEU A 89 -7.75 7.81 -10.93
C LEU A 89 -7.24 7.42 -12.32
N ASP A 90 -6.83 8.38 -13.15
CA ASP A 90 -6.26 8.09 -14.47
C ASP A 90 -4.89 7.44 -14.36
N LYS A 91 -4.06 7.93 -13.44
CA LYS A 91 -2.76 7.34 -13.10
C LYS A 91 -2.94 5.89 -12.61
N ILE A 92 -3.96 5.61 -11.80
CA ILE A 92 -4.28 4.25 -11.35
C ILE A 92 -4.73 3.36 -12.51
N ASN A 93 -5.53 3.87 -13.44
CA ASN A 93 -5.95 3.11 -14.64
C ASN A 93 -4.74 2.78 -15.51
N PHE A 94 -3.81 3.71 -15.67
CA PHE A 94 -2.52 3.45 -16.31
C PHE A 94 -1.75 2.35 -15.58
N CYS A 95 -1.61 2.42 -14.26
CA CYS A 95 -0.94 1.42 -13.44
C CYS A 95 -1.59 0.02 -13.55
N ARG A 96 -2.93 -0.06 -13.69
CA ARG A 96 -3.63 -1.32 -13.96
C ARG A 96 -3.20 -1.93 -15.28
N ALA A 97 -3.15 -1.13 -16.34
CA ALA A 97 -2.75 -1.59 -17.65
C ALA A 97 -1.29 -2.07 -17.65
N VAL A 98 -0.37 -1.28 -17.09
CA VAL A 98 1.05 -1.62 -16.93
C VAL A 98 1.23 -2.90 -16.09
N SER A 99 0.53 -3.03 -14.96
CA SER A 99 0.62 -4.19 -14.07
C SER A 99 0.07 -5.49 -14.67
N SER A 100 -0.66 -5.41 -15.78
CA SER A 100 -1.12 -6.59 -16.54
C SER A 100 0.04 -7.30 -17.26
N SER A 101 1.11 -6.58 -17.61
CA SER A 101 2.33 -7.16 -18.16
C SER A 101 3.06 -7.97 -17.09
N LYS A 102 3.25 -9.27 -17.33
CA LYS A 102 3.89 -10.19 -16.39
C LYS A 102 5.33 -9.77 -16.04
N ARG A 103 6.10 -9.33 -17.04
CA ARG A 103 7.50 -8.95 -16.90
C ARG A 103 7.63 -7.70 -16.02
N ILE A 104 6.93 -6.62 -16.40
CA ILE A 104 6.95 -5.35 -15.67
C ILE A 104 6.42 -5.52 -14.26
N SER A 105 5.32 -6.25 -14.09
CA SER A 105 4.76 -6.55 -12.78
C SER A 105 5.74 -7.29 -11.86
N GLN A 106 6.57 -8.20 -12.37
CA GLN A 106 7.58 -8.89 -11.56
C GLN A 106 8.72 -7.94 -11.15
N GLU A 107 9.14 -7.04 -12.02
CA GLU A 107 10.18 -6.07 -11.73
C GLU A 107 9.73 -5.05 -10.68
N ILE A 108 8.54 -4.48 -10.83
CA ILE A 108 7.93 -3.59 -9.83
C ILE A 108 7.80 -4.28 -8.48
N LEU A 109 7.38 -5.55 -8.47
CA LEU A 109 7.32 -6.33 -7.22
C LEU A 109 8.69 -6.46 -6.56
N LYS A 110 9.74 -6.72 -7.33
CA LYS A 110 11.12 -6.80 -6.78
C LYS A 110 11.56 -5.46 -6.21
N ILE A 111 11.31 -4.35 -6.89
CA ILE A 111 11.67 -3.01 -6.43
C ILE A 111 10.92 -2.65 -5.14
N MET A 112 9.61 -2.86 -5.12
CA MET A 112 8.77 -2.47 -3.98
C MET A 112 8.91 -3.40 -2.77
N LEU A 113 9.17 -4.68 -2.99
CA LEU A 113 9.23 -5.68 -1.92
C LEU A 113 10.66 -6.12 -1.58
N GLY A 114 11.63 -5.73 -2.39
CA GLY A 114 13.01 -6.18 -2.29
C GLY A 114 13.22 -7.57 -2.94
N GLU A 115 14.46 -7.92 -3.19
CA GLU A 115 14.83 -9.26 -3.65
C GLU A 115 14.88 -10.23 -2.46
N ASP A 116 14.67 -11.52 -2.76
CA ASP A 116 14.87 -12.58 -1.76
C ASP A 116 16.34 -12.61 -1.33
N GLU A 117 16.62 -12.28 -0.09
CA GLU A 117 17.97 -12.48 0.44
C GLU A 117 18.30 -13.97 0.56
N LYS A 118 19.52 -14.33 0.20
CA LYS A 118 20.02 -15.69 0.40
C LYS A 118 20.30 -15.92 1.88
N ILE A 119 19.39 -16.64 2.53
CA ILE A 119 19.53 -17.01 3.94
C ILE A 119 20.57 -18.15 4.05
N SER A 120 21.53 -17.97 4.95
CA SER A 120 22.49 -19.02 5.28
C SER A 120 21.76 -20.31 5.73
N PRO A 121 22.20 -21.50 5.30
CA PRO A 121 21.61 -22.75 5.76
C PRO A 121 21.56 -22.87 7.30
N ASP A 122 22.55 -22.33 7.98
CA ASP A 122 22.61 -22.35 9.45
C ASP A 122 21.61 -21.41 10.11
N ALA A 123 21.28 -20.30 9.48
CA ALA A 123 20.29 -19.35 9.96
C ALA A 123 18.84 -19.79 9.68
N LYS A 124 18.65 -20.68 8.70
CA LYS A 124 17.33 -21.11 8.25
C LYS A 124 16.49 -21.72 9.37
N GLY A 125 15.30 -21.20 9.60
CA GLY A 125 14.40 -21.60 10.66
C GLY A 125 14.80 -21.07 12.06
N ARG A 126 15.92 -20.34 12.21
CA ARG A 126 16.25 -19.70 13.50
C ARG A 126 15.41 -18.47 13.73
N VAL A 127 14.84 -18.39 14.94
CA VAL A 127 14.00 -17.28 15.38
C VAL A 127 14.60 -16.67 16.65
N ALA A 128 15.10 -15.44 16.53
CA ALA A 128 15.64 -14.69 17.67
C ALA A 128 14.52 -14.00 18.45
N TYR A 129 14.54 -14.13 19.78
CA TYR A 129 13.63 -13.36 20.62
C TYR A 129 14.11 -13.25 22.07
N MET A 130 13.62 -12.24 22.77
CA MET A 130 13.86 -12.07 24.18
C MET A 130 12.89 -12.94 24.98
N LYS A 131 13.42 -13.94 25.71
CA LYS A 131 12.61 -14.95 26.38
C LYS A 131 11.75 -14.39 27.51
N ASN A 132 10.45 -14.53 27.36
CA ASN A 132 9.45 -14.32 28.42
C ASN A 132 8.16 -15.06 28.04
N HIS A 133 7.21 -15.15 28.96
CA HIS A 133 5.97 -15.89 28.76
C HIS A 133 5.19 -15.49 27.51
N TYR A 134 5.12 -14.19 27.19
CA TYR A 134 4.38 -13.69 26.03
C TYR A 134 5.11 -13.96 24.70
N THR A 135 6.44 -13.78 24.67
CA THR A 135 7.23 -14.08 23.47
C THR A 135 7.35 -15.58 23.23
N ASP A 136 7.37 -16.43 24.26
CA ASP A 136 7.31 -17.88 24.13
C ASP A 136 5.97 -18.31 23.49
N ALA A 137 4.84 -17.72 23.91
CA ALA A 137 3.56 -17.97 23.30
C ALA A 137 3.49 -17.53 21.82
N ALA A 138 4.08 -16.37 21.51
CA ALA A 138 4.20 -15.89 20.13
C ALA A 138 5.08 -16.81 19.29
N TYR A 139 6.24 -17.25 19.82
CA TYR A 139 7.11 -18.20 19.14
C TYR A 139 6.39 -19.51 18.82
N LEU A 140 5.67 -20.08 19.77
CA LEU A 140 4.89 -21.31 19.55
C LEU A 140 3.83 -21.15 18.43
N ALA A 141 3.22 -19.99 18.34
CA ALA A 141 2.27 -19.69 17.24
C ALA A 141 2.99 -19.61 15.88
N PHE A 142 4.06 -18.84 15.79
CA PHE A 142 4.80 -18.66 14.55
C PHE A 142 5.55 -19.93 14.08
N SER A 143 6.02 -20.75 15.02
CA SER A 143 6.75 -21.98 14.71
C SER A 143 5.95 -22.98 13.89
N LYS A 144 4.63 -22.93 13.94
CA LYS A 144 3.74 -23.78 13.11
C LYS A 144 3.85 -23.49 11.61
N ALA A 145 4.28 -22.28 11.24
CA ALA A 145 4.42 -21.85 9.84
C ALA A 145 5.87 -21.86 9.34
N ILE A 146 6.83 -22.08 10.23
CA ILE A 146 8.26 -22.07 9.92
C ILE A 146 8.75 -23.51 9.71
N SER A 147 9.49 -23.73 8.63
CA SER A 147 10.12 -25.02 8.39
C SER A 147 11.32 -25.23 9.34
N SER A 148 11.26 -26.27 10.16
CA SER A 148 12.32 -26.63 11.14
C SER A 148 12.66 -25.47 12.11
N PRO A 149 11.68 -24.96 12.89
CA PRO A 149 11.88 -23.79 13.74
C PRO A 149 12.88 -24.08 14.87
N ARG A 150 13.79 -23.17 15.09
CA ARG A 150 14.80 -23.23 16.17
C ARG A 150 14.81 -21.90 16.93
N SER A 151 14.60 -21.95 18.24
CA SER A 151 14.64 -20.76 19.10
C SER A 151 16.08 -20.31 19.33
N TYR A 152 16.28 -18.98 19.33
CA TYR A 152 17.52 -18.33 19.70
C TYR A 152 17.20 -17.22 20.69
N TYR A 153 17.81 -17.25 21.88
CA TYR A 153 17.51 -16.30 22.93
C TYR A 153 18.53 -15.17 22.98
N SER A 154 18.05 -13.95 22.99
CA SER A 154 18.85 -12.73 23.15
C SER A 154 18.44 -11.98 24.42
N THR A 155 19.36 -11.15 24.92
CA THR A 155 19.18 -10.43 26.18
C THR A 155 18.46 -9.10 26.03
N SER A 156 18.38 -8.57 24.81
CA SER A 156 17.71 -7.30 24.51
C SER A 156 17.01 -7.37 23.15
N PHE A 157 16.01 -6.52 22.96
CA PHE A 157 15.32 -6.39 21.66
C PHE A 157 16.25 -5.85 20.57
N GLN A 158 17.23 -5.02 20.92
CA GLN A 158 18.24 -4.59 19.96
C GLN A 158 19.04 -5.76 19.44
N SER A 159 19.60 -6.61 20.33
CA SER A 159 20.33 -7.82 19.94
C SER A 159 19.47 -8.77 19.12
N VAL A 160 18.17 -8.89 19.43
CA VAL A 160 17.22 -9.68 18.65
C VAL A 160 17.17 -9.21 17.18
N CYS A 161 17.15 -7.91 16.93
CA CYS A 161 17.18 -7.35 15.58
C CYS A 161 18.54 -7.54 14.91
N GLU A 162 19.65 -7.38 15.67
CA GLU A 162 21.01 -7.54 15.17
C GLU A 162 21.28 -8.97 14.68
N GLU A 163 20.74 -10.00 15.35
CA GLU A 163 20.86 -11.39 14.91
C GLU A 163 20.25 -11.63 13.52
N VAL A 164 19.16 -10.96 13.18
CA VAL A 164 18.56 -11.04 11.85
C VAL A 164 19.35 -10.16 10.86
N TYR A 165 19.71 -8.95 11.27
CA TYR A 165 20.45 -8.01 10.42
C TYR A 165 21.80 -8.58 9.97
N THR A 166 22.51 -9.29 10.85
CA THR A 166 23.79 -9.96 10.54
C THR A 166 23.62 -11.30 9.82
N GLY A 167 22.38 -11.79 9.68
CA GLY A 167 22.10 -13.08 9.04
C GLY A 167 22.39 -14.31 9.91
N ALA A 168 22.55 -14.15 11.22
CA ALA A 168 22.68 -15.24 12.16
C ALA A 168 21.35 -15.96 12.44
N CYS A 169 20.23 -15.22 12.33
CA CYS A 169 18.88 -15.75 12.41
C CYS A 169 18.07 -15.32 11.19
N GLU A 170 17.15 -16.19 10.76
CA GLU A 170 16.22 -15.89 9.65
C GLU A 170 15.14 -14.92 10.09
N TYR A 171 14.64 -15.10 11.31
CA TYR A 171 13.55 -14.29 11.85
C TYR A 171 13.84 -13.79 13.26
N CYS A 172 13.11 -12.74 13.62
CA CYS A 172 13.00 -12.32 15.02
C CYS A 172 11.54 -12.00 15.39
N ILE A 173 11.29 -11.92 16.72
CA ILE A 173 9.97 -11.59 17.26
C ILE A 173 10.09 -10.30 18.08
N LEU A 174 9.30 -9.30 17.69
CA LEU A 174 9.14 -8.05 18.45
C LEU A 174 7.67 -7.80 18.79
N PRO A 175 7.38 -7.18 19.94
CA PRO A 175 6.05 -6.63 20.21
C PRO A 175 5.86 -5.36 19.36
N ILE A 176 4.73 -5.22 18.70
CA ILE A 176 4.45 -4.08 17.80
C ILE A 176 3.26 -3.25 18.26
N GLU A 177 2.40 -3.80 19.12
CA GLU A 177 1.22 -3.12 19.61
C GLU A 177 0.80 -3.70 20.95
N SER A 178 0.30 -2.86 21.86
CA SER A 178 -0.34 -3.30 23.10
C SER A 178 -1.72 -2.64 23.24
N SER A 179 -2.64 -3.30 23.96
CA SER A 179 -3.94 -2.72 24.25
C SER A 179 -3.87 -1.49 25.16
N LEU A 180 -2.77 -1.31 25.89
CA LEU A 180 -2.57 -0.19 26.81
C LEU A 180 -1.91 1.01 26.12
N ASP A 181 -0.87 0.76 25.30
CA ASP A 181 -0.01 1.81 24.74
C ASP A 181 -0.31 2.05 23.26
N GLY A 182 -1.17 1.22 22.64
CA GLY A 182 -1.39 1.26 21.19
C GLY A 182 -0.18 0.73 20.40
N LYS A 183 0.16 1.40 19.31
CA LYS A 183 1.32 1.07 18.46
C LYS A 183 2.62 1.37 19.21
N LEU A 184 3.52 0.40 19.31
CA LEU A 184 4.78 0.51 20.05
C LEU A 184 5.88 1.07 19.15
N MET A 185 5.98 2.40 19.09
CA MET A 185 6.81 3.10 18.13
C MET A 185 8.32 2.87 18.27
N SER A 186 8.79 2.63 19.49
CA SER A 186 10.20 2.26 19.72
C SER A 186 10.60 0.99 18.96
N PHE A 187 9.69 0.04 18.81
CA PHE A 187 9.93 -1.17 18.03
C PHE A 187 9.84 -0.91 16.53
N TYR A 188 8.94 -0.02 16.09
CA TYR A 188 8.92 0.43 14.69
C TYR A 188 10.20 1.16 14.31
N SER A 189 10.78 1.96 15.19
CA SER A 189 12.11 2.58 14.98
C SER A 189 13.22 1.53 14.84
N MET A 190 13.13 0.40 15.54
CA MET A 190 14.06 -0.73 15.35
C MET A 190 13.82 -1.43 14.02
N ILE A 191 12.55 -1.67 13.64
CA ILE A 191 12.20 -2.24 12.34
C ILE A 191 12.80 -1.40 11.21
N ASP A 192 12.66 -0.09 11.28
CA ASP A 192 13.24 0.83 10.30
C ASP A 192 14.77 0.82 10.31
N LYS A 193 15.39 0.90 11.50
CA LYS A 193 16.85 0.92 11.66
C LYS A 193 17.54 -0.32 11.08
N TYR A 194 16.92 -1.49 11.23
CA TYR A 194 17.47 -2.77 10.79
C TYR A 194 16.82 -3.26 9.49
N GLU A 195 16.02 -2.42 8.82
CA GLU A 195 15.34 -2.70 7.53
C GLU A 195 14.50 -3.98 7.54
N LEU A 196 13.93 -4.30 8.70
CA LEU A 196 13.16 -5.52 8.88
C LEU A 196 11.77 -5.43 8.24
N LYS A 197 11.22 -6.58 7.85
CA LYS A 197 9.91 -6.72 7.23
C LYS A 197 9.00 -7.57 8.08
N ILE A 198 7.76 -7.12 8.29
CA ILE A 198 6.73 -7.87 9.02
C ILE A 198 6.16 -8.95 8.10
N ASN A 199 6.39 -10.22 8.45
CA ASN A 199 5.94 -11.39 7.69
C ASN A 199 4.64 -12.00 8.23
N SER A 200 4.44 -11.94 9.55
CA SER A 200 3.24 -12.44 10.22
C SER A 200 3.04 -11.71 11.54
N VAL A 201 1.81 -11.69 12.04
CA VAL A 201 1.49 -11.15 13.36
C VAL A 201 0.66 -12.12 14.17
N TYR A 202 0.83 -12.09 15.48
CA TYR A 202 0.07 -12.91 16.42
C TYR A 202 -0.30 -12.09 17.66
N VAL A 203 -1.51 -12.28 18.15
CA VAL A 203 -2.03 -11.57 19.33
C VAL A 203 -2.00 -12.52 20.53
N VAL A 204 -1.19 -12.15 21.53
CA VAL A 204 -1.16 -12.85 22.81
C VAL A 204 -2.03 -12.07 23.80
N LYS A 205 -3.03 -12.73 24.35
CA LYS A 205 -3.91 -12.16 25.39
C LYS A 205 -3.33 -12.41 26.77
N SER A 206 -3.56 -11.50 27.72
CA SER A 206 -3.30 -11.71 29.14
C SER A 206 -4.17 -12.85 29.70
N ALA A 207 -3.79 -13.41 30.83
CA ALA A 207 -4.50 -14.53 31.47
C ALA A 207 -5.97 -14.18 31.82
N ASP A 208 -6.23 -12.93 32.15
CA ASP A 208 -7.58 -12.39 32.43
C ASP A 208 -8.37 -11.99 31.16
N GLY A 209 -7.73 -12.04 29.99
CA GLY A 209 -8.32 -11.66 28.70
C GLY A 209 -8.57 -10.16 28.53
N GLN A 210 -8.20 -9.32 29.49
CA GLN A 210 -8.49 -7.87 29.48
C GLN A 210 -7.48 -7.07 28.65
N SER A 211 -6.27 -7.57 28.50
CA SER A 211 -5.24 -6.93 27.72
C SER A 211 -4.65 -7.88 26.66
N PHE A 212 -4.00 -7.28 25.68
CA PHE A 212 -3.28 -8.04 24.65
C PHE A 212 -1.98 -7.35 24.26
N THR A 213 -1.05 -8.14 23.77
CA THR A 213 0.13 -7.66 23.04
C THR A 213 0.18 -8.34 21.66
N LYS A 214 0.33 -7.55 20.62
CA LYS A 214 0.52 -8.04 19.25
C LYS A 214 2.01 -8.14 18.97
N PHE A 215 2.44 -9.33 18.59
CA PHE A 215 3.81 -9.64 18.20
C PHE A 215 3.90 -9.77 16.68
N ALA A 216 5.04 -9.33 16.13
CA ALA A 216 5.40 -9.52 14.72
C ALA A 216 6.53 -10.53 14.60
N LEU A 217 6.43 -11.42 13.62
CA LEU A 217 7.53 -12.19 13.09
C LEU A 217 8.18 -11.37 11.97
N LEU A 218 9.44 -11.02 12.14
CA LEU A 218 10.19 -10.14 11.26
C LEU A 218 11.34 -10.88 10.61
N GLY A 219 11.65 -10.52 9.37
CA GLY A 219 12.81 -10.98 8.62
C GLY A 219 13.41 -9.85 7.82
N LYS A 220 14.55 -10.04 7.18
CA LYS A 220 15.16 -9.05 6.27
C LYS A 220 14.37 -8.90 4.97
N SER A 221 13.82 -9.99 4.48
CA SER A 221 12.96 -10.01 3.30
C SER A 221 11.57 -10.51 3.63
N PHE A 222 10.64 -10.29 2.72
CA PHE A 222 9.37 -10.99 2.78
C PHE A 222 9.60 -12.48 2.49
N SER A 223 8.85 -13.35 3.17
CA SER A 223 8.99 -14.81 2.97
C SER A 223 8.90 -15.16 1.48
N SER A 224 9.84 -15.96 0.99
CA SER A 224 10.04 -16.31 -0.44
C SER A 224 8.80 -16.84 -1.18
N GLY A 225 7.79 -17.28 -0.47
CA GLY A 225 6.50 -17.62 -1.05
C GLY A 225 5.68 -16.43 -1.59
N ILE A 226 6.04 -15.18 -1.26
CA ILE A 226 5.32 -13.99 -1.74
C ILE A 226 5.56 -13.78 -3.24
N PHE A 227 6.75 -14.11 -3.76
CA PHE A 227 7.12 -13.86 -5.15
C PHE A 227 6.77 -15.00 -6.12
N ASN A 228 6.71 -16.24 -5.64
CA ASN A 228 6.70 -17.42 -6.50
C ASN A 228 5.32 -17.98 -6.84
N ALA A 229 4.24 -17.48 -6.27
CA ALA A 229 2.91 -18.00 -6.60
C ALA A 229 1.86 -16.91 -6.56
N SER A 230 1.10 -16.85 -7.62
CA SER A 230 -0.21 -16.17 -7.66
C SER A 230 -1.12 -16.55 -6.49
N SER A 231 -0.82 -17.64 -5.79
CA SER A 231 -1.59 -18.20 -4.69
C SER A 231 -1.16 -17.70 -3.29
N VAL A 232 0.04 -17.18 -3.10
CA VAL A 232 0.54 -16.82 -1.76
C VAL A 232 0.01 -15.48 -1.30
N TYR A 233 -0.19 -14.53 -2.20
CA TYR A 233 -0.95 -13.30 -1.89
C TYR A 233 -2.38 -13.60 -1.43
N LEU A 234 -2.96 -14.71 -1.88
CA LEU A 234 -4.31 -15.14 -1.49
C LEU A 234 -4.47 -15.37 0.02
N ASN A 235 -3.37 -15.60 0.72
CA ASN A 235 -3.37 -15.82 2.17
C ASN A 235 -2.95 -14.60 2.99
N LYS A 236 -2.34 -13.56 2.37
CA LYS A 236 -1.98 -12.32 3.07
C LYS A 236 -3.15 -11.34 3.00
N ARG A 237 -3.52 -10.79 4.14
CA ARG A 237 -4.72 -9.94 4.26
C ARG A 237 -4.40 -8.45 4.45
N ASN A 238 -3.17 -8.13 4.82
CA ASN A 238 -2.78 -6.76 5.14
C ASN A 238 -1.46 -6.39 4.50
N ILE A 239 -1.38 -5.15 4.03
CA ILE A 239 -0.12 -4.46 3.74
C ILE A 239 0.00 -3.28 4.71
N GLU A 240 1.16 -3.10 5.29
CA GLU A 240 1.51 -1.94 6.10
C GLU A 240 2.60 -1.15 5.39
N ILE A 241 2.32 0.12 5.13
CA ILE A 241 3.22 1.05 4.46
C ILE A 241 3.57 2.20 5.39
N ARG A 242 4.80 2.71 5.28
CA ARG A 242 5.24 3.96 5.88
C ARG A 242 5.41 5.02 4.79
N VAL A 243 4.84 6.18 5.03
CA VAL A 243 4.91 7.35 4.15
C VAL A 243 5.36 8.53 4.96
N SER A 244 6.34 9.29 4.49
CA SER A 244 6.82 10.50 5.16
C SER A 244 6.46 11.73 4.33
N GLN A 245 5.99 12.78 4.99
CA GLN A 245 5.87 14.08 4.35
C GLN A 245 7.26 14.61 3.98
N THR A 246 7.35 15.24 2.83
CA THR A 246 8.56 15.93 2.35
C THR A 246 8.51 17.42 2.63
N SER A 247 7.29 17.99 2.68
CA SER A 247 7.05 19.38 3.02
C SER A 247 5.72 19.54 3.75
N ILE A 248 5.49 20.71 4.38
CA ILE A 248 4.23 21.01 5.09
C ILE A 248 3.03 21.06 4.12
N SER A 249 3.26 21.48 2.87
CA SER A 249 2.21 21.56 1.83
C SER A 249 1.95 20.23 1.13
N ASP A 250 2.80 19.23 1.33
CA ASP A 250 2.67 17.91 0.72
C ASP A 250 1.81 17.00 1.61
N SER A 251 0.76 16.43 1.02
CA SER A 251 -0.10 15.43 1.66
C SER A 251 -0.12 14.14 0.83
N PRO A 252 0.98 13.36 0.85
CA PRO A 252 1.04 12.11 0.09
C PRO A 252 -0.02 11.10 0.55
N LEU A 253 -0.53 11.26 1.77
CA LEU A 253 -1.53 10.37 2.34
C LEU A 253 -2.83 10.39 1.53
N ASP A 254 -3.30 11.56 1.09
CA ASP A 254 -4.59 11.70 0.40
C ASP A 254 -4.60 10.94 -0.93
N SER A 255 -3.54 11.11 -1.74
CA SER A 255 -3.40 10.42 -3.02
C SER A 255 -3.25 8.90 -2.84
N ILE A 256 -2.50 8.46 -1.82
CA ILE A 256 -2.31 7.04 -1.49
C ILE A 256 -3.63 6.41 -1.03
N LEU A 257 -4.41 7.08 -0.19
CA LEU A 257 -5.71 6.57 0.27
C LEU A 257 -6.74 6.52 -0.88
N LEU A 258 -6.71 7.51 -1.78
CA LEU A 258 -7.54 7.48 -2.98
C LEU A 258 -7.14 6.32 -3.89
N ALA A 259 -5.84 6.12 -4.13
CA ALA A 259 -5.32 5.00 -4.90
C ALA A 259 -5.67 3.64 -4.26
N ALA A 260 -5.50 3.50 -2.96
CA ALA A 260 -5.86 2.30 -2.23
C ALA A 260 -7.36 1.98 -2.41
N ARG A 261 -8.24 2.99 -2.26
CA ARG A 261 -9.67 2.83 -2.46
C ARG A 261 -10.02 2.44 -3.90
N ALA A 262 -9.41 3.08 -4.90
CA ALA A 262 -9.62 2.78 -6.31
C ALA A 262 -9.13 1.38 -6.69
N CYS A 263 -8.10 0.86 -6.01
CA CYS A 263 -7.61 -0.52 -6.12
C CYS A 263 -8.33 -1.50 -5.18
N SER A 264 -9.47 -1.12 -4.61
CA SER A 264 -10.29 -1.97 -3.72
C SER A 264 -9.58 -2.42 -2.43
N LEU A 265 -8.52 -1.71 -2.01
CA LEU A 265 -7.91 -1.95 -0.71
C LEU A 265 -8.67 -1.17 0.37
N ARG A 266 -8.89 -1.83 1.51
CA ARG A 266 -9.62 -1.22 2.62
C ARG A 266 -8.65 -0.65 3.65
N THR A 267 -8.69 0.66 3.90
CA THR A 267 -7.98 1.27 5.01
C THR A 267 -8.49 0.71 6.34
N GLN A 268 -7.59 0.13 7.13
CA GLN A 268 -7.89 -0.45 8.44
C GLN A 268 -7.42 0.47 9.57
N ARG A 269 -6.25 1.07 9.41
CA ARG A 269 -5.64 1.93 10.43
C ARG A 269 -4.68 2.92 9.81
N ILE A 270 -4.59 4.10 10.41
CA ILE A 270 -3.61 5.13 10.12
C ILE A 270 -3.08 5.62 11.47
N ASP A 271 -1.76 5.57 11.63
CA ASP A 271 -1.06 6.17 12.75
C ASP A 271 -0.14 7.27 12.21
N SER A 272 -0.11 8.44 12.83
CA SER A 272 0.76 9.56 12.45
C SER A 272 1.71 9.90 13.58
N LEU A 273 2.93 10.28 13.21
CA LEU A 273 3.99 10.64 14.12
C LEU A 273 4.83 11.79 13.57
N PRO A 274 5.30 12.70 14.43
CA PRO A 274 6.31 13.66 14.02
C PRO A 274 7.58 12.94 13.56
N LEU A 275 8.21 13.46 12.51
CA LEU A 275 9.50 12.93 12.05
C LEU A 275 10.62 13.39 12.98
N SER A 276 11.55 12.50 13.29
CA SER A 276 12.64 12.76 14.25
C SER A 276 13.58 13.91 13.83
N TYR A 277 13.68 14.19 12.53
CA TYR A 277 14.51 15.27 11.97
C TYR A 277 13.74 16.59 11.78
N ASN A 278 12.42 16.57 11.80
CA ASN A 278 11.56 17.76 11.70
C ASN A 278 10.18 17.48 12.32
N GLU A 279 9.94 18.01 13.51
CA GLU A 279 8.69 17.82 14.25
C GLU A 279 7.45 18.41 13.57
N ASN A 280 7.63 19.33 12.60
CA ASN A 280 6.53 19.90 11.81
C ASN A 280 6.09 18.99 10.66
N LEU A 281 6.85 17.93 10.35
CA LEU A 281 6.51 16.95 9.34
C LEU A 281 6.04 15.65 9.97
N LEU A 282 5.10 15.00 9.31
CA LEU A 282 4.51 13.74 9.81
C LEU A 282 4.97 12.55 8.98
N GLY A 283 5.26 11.46 9.67
CA GLY A 283 5.32 10.13 9.11
C GLY A 283 3.99 9.39 9.37
N TYR A 284 3.49 8.70 8.36
CA TYR A 284 2.25 7.92 8.46
C TYR A 284 2.56 6.44 8.32
N TYR A 285 1.97 5.64 9.21
CA TYR A 285 1.91 4.19 9.08
C TYR A 285 0.49 3.81 8.71
N VAL A 286 0.30 3.26 7.52
CA VAL A 286 -1.02 2.95 6.98
C VAL A 286 -1.15 1.44 6.81
N VAL A 287 -2.15 0.86 7.46
CA VAL A 287 -2.51 -0.55 7.30
C VAL A 287 -3.71 -0.65 6.37
N LEU A 288 -3.52 -1.35 5.25
CA LEU A 288 -4.53 -1.59 4.24
C LEU A 288 -4.85 -3.08 4.16
N GLY A 289 -6.14 -3.40 4.14
CA GLY A 289 -6.60 -4.75 3.84
C GLY A 289 -6.47 -5.05 2.36
N ILE A 290 -5.80 -6.14 2.02
CA ILE A 290 -5.59 -6.56 0.63
C ILE A 290 -6.87 -7.26 0.13
N ASN A 291 -7.40 -6.76 -0.98
CA ASN A 291 -8.34 -7.48 -1.83
C ASN A 291 -7.60 -7.75 -3.16
N HIS A 292 -7.53 -9.00 -3.57
CA HIS A 292 -6.53 -9.53 -4.50
C HIS A 292 -6.56 -8.97 -5.93
N VAL A 293 -7.63 -8.28 -6.32
CA VAL A 293 -7.85 -7.93 -7.74
C VAL A 293 -6.85 -6.90 -8.25
N ASP A 294 -6.64 -5.81 -7.54
CA ASP A 294 -5.83 -4.67 -8.03
C ASP A 294 -4.57 -4.37 -7.18
N PHE A 295 -4.14 -5.34 -6.36
CA PHE A 295 -2.99 -5.13 -5.48
C PHE A 295 -1.71 -4.76 -6.24
N LYS A 296 -1.48 -5.39 -7.40
CA LYS A 296 -0.32 -5.07 -8.24
C LYS A 296 -0.38 -3.66 -8.80
N ALA A 297 -1.56 -3.22 -9.24
CA ALA A 297 -1.76 -1.86 -9.72
C ALA A 297 -1.49 -0.82 -8.62
N PHE A 298 -1.89 -1.11 -7.39
CA PHE A 298 -1.57 -0.26 -6.24
C PHE A 298 -0.06 -0.17 -5.98
N LEU A 299 0.66 -1.30 -6.02
CA LEU A 299 2.14 -1.29 -5.87
C LEU A 299 2.81 -0.55 -7.01
N THR A 300 2.32 -0.69 -8.24
CA THR A 300 2.80 0.05 -9.41
C THR A 300 2.60 1.55 -9.22
N TYR A 301 1.42 1.96 -8.73
CA TYR A 301 1.14 3.36 -8.42
C TYR A 301 2.09 3.91 -7.34
N LEU A 302 2.33 3.15 -6.27
CA LEU A 302 3.31 3.57 -5.25
C LEU A 302 4.72 3.71 -5.81
N ALA A 303 5.14 2.80 -6.69
CA ALA A 303 6.46 2.84 -7.30
C ALA A 303 6.68 4.08 -8.16
N PHE A 304 5.65 4.55 -8.88
CA PHE A 304 5.73 5.71 -9.76
C PHE A 304 5.52 7.04 -9.03
N GLU A 305 4.47 7.15 -8.25
CA GLU A 305 4.07 8.43 -7.64
C GLU A 305 4.65 8.65 -6.24
N HIS A 306 4.99 7.59 -5.54
CA HIS A 306 5.45 7.64 -4.15
C HIS A 306 6.64 6.69 -3.91
N PRO A 307 7.77 6.85 -4.65
CA PRO A 307 8.94 5.99 -4.50
C PRO A 307 9.55 6.03 -3.09
N GLN A 308 9.26 7.09 -2.32
CA GLN A 308 9.65 7.23 -0.92
C GLN A 308 8.78 6.38 0.05
N CYS A 309 7.73 5.73 -0.44
CA CYS A 309 6.95 4.80 0.37
C CYS A 309 7.75 3.54 0.68
N TYR A 310 7.76 3.18 1.96
CA TYR A 310 8.40 1.97 2.42
C TYR A 310 7.35 0.94 2.84
N ILE A 311 7.45 -0.28 2.30
CA ILE A 311 6.58 -1.37 2.72
C ILE A 311 7.18 -2.00 3.96
N VAL A 312 6.52 -1.80 5.09
CA VAL A 312 6.90 -2.30 6.41
C VAL A 312 6.53 -3.77 6.56
N GLY A 313 5.36 -4.16 6.04
CA GLY A 313 4.87 -5.52 6.18
C GLY A 313 3.82 -5.94 5.17
N ILE A 314 3.83 -7.22 4.83
CA ILE A 314 2.73 -7.91 4.13
C ILE A 314 2.43 -9.17 4.91
N TYR A 315 1.33 -9.17 5.66
CA TYR A 315 1.11 -10.19 6.68
C TYR A 315 -0.35 -10.61 6.83
N SER A 316 -0.53 -11.75 7.49
CA SER A 316 -1.82 -12.21 8.03
C SER A 316 -1.70 -12.40 9.53
N ASN A 317 -2.80 -12.35 10.24
CA ASN A 317 -2.85 -12.81 11.61
C ASN A 317 -2.73 -14.33 11.63
N VAL A 318 -1.81 -14.85 12.43
CA VAL A 318 -1.76 -16.29 12.77
C VAL A 318 -2.84 -16.54 13.82
N ASN A 319 -3.67 -17.53 13.59
CA ASN A 319 -4.75 -17.93 14.50
C ASN A 319 -4.27 -19.09 15.39
#